data_4fc4b93c7b5911a028e15977af0ada2b
#
_entry.id   4fc4b93c7b5911a028e15977af0ada2b
#
_cell.length_a   1.000
_cell.length_b   1.000
_cell.length_c   1.000
_cell.angle_alpha   90.00
_cell.angle_beta   90.00
_cell.angle_gamma   90.00
#
_symmetry.space_group_name_H-M   'P 1'
#
loop_
_entity.id
_entity.type
_entity.pdbx_description
1 polymer ?
#
loop_
_entity_poly.entity_id
_entity_poly.type
_entity_poly.pdbx_seq_one_letter_code
_entity_poly.pdbx_strand_id
1 'polypeptide(L)'
;MISDFYLQREIPQIENSPESPLEFYRNWISFNRPLIIRNAISHWPAKQKWQNNQYLLQKCDPKKIVKVSVTPNGYADAIDTNGNFVMPHEENMSFEEFIHIIENPSDSNGAVHYIQRQNSNLSQEMPELMDDIKELEWAKDAFGKEPDAVKFWMGDQRAVTSSQY
;
A
#
# COMPACT_ATOMS: atom_id res chain seq x y z
N MET A 1 -22.86 -30.85 9.80
CA MET A 1 -21.47 -31.20 9.43
C MET A 1 -20.83 -29.89 9.03
N ILE A 2 -20.14 -29.23 10.00
CA ILE A 2 -19.38 -27.99 9.77
C ILE A 2 -17.94 -28.45 9.58
N SER A 3 -17.68 -29.12 8.46
CA SER A 3 -16.33 -29.31 7.99
C SER A 3 -16.04 -28.23 7.00
N ASP A 4 -14.91 -27.61 7.09
CA ASP A 4 -14.20 -26.91 6.04
C ASP A 4 -14.08 -25.38 6.12
N PHE A 5 -14.09 -24.82 7.31
CA PHE A 5 -13.24 -23.65 7.49
C PHE A 5 -11.80 -24.13 7.74
N TYR A 6 -11.18 -24.70 6.72
CA TYR A 6 -9.74 -24.98 6.78
C TYR A 6 -8.99 -23.65 6.59
N LEU A 7 -8.83 -22.94 7.67
CA LEU A 7 -7.94 -21.77 7.69
C LEU A 7 -6.51 -22.32 7.57
N GLN A 8 -5.95 -22.22 6.39
CA GLN A 8 -4.52 -22.47 6.20
C GLN A 8 -3.74 -21.52 7.12
N ARG A 9 -2.80 -22.07 7.89
CA ARG A 9 -1.96 -21.27 8.79
C ARG A 9 -0.98 -20.38 8.03
N GLU A 10 -0.70 -20.70 6.78
CA GLU A 10 0.22 -19.98 5.91
C GLU A 10 -0.49 -19.52 4.65
N ILE A 11 -0.18 -18.32 4.20
CA ILE A 11 -0.68 -17.81 2.94
C ILE A 11 0.09 -18.50 1.81
N PRO A 12 -0.59 -19.18 0.87
CA PRO A 12 0.03 -19.79 -0.29
C PRO A 12 0.83 -18.78 -1.11
N GLN A 13 1.92 -19.24 -1.72
CA GLN A 13 2.82 -18.40 -2.50
C GLN A 13 3.07 -19.03 -3.86
N ILE A 14 3.13 -18.19 -4.89
CA ILE A 14 3.57 -18.56 -6.23
C ILE A 14 4.68 -17.59 -6.67
N GLU A 15 5.59 -18.08 -7.50
CA GLU A 15 6.76 -17.29 -7.90
C GLU A 15 6.43 -16.24 -8.95
N ASN A 16 5.58 -16.55 -9.90
CA ASN A 16 5.26 -15.68 -11.02
C ASN A 16 3.75 -15.41 -11.10
N SER A 17 3.38 -14.41 -11.89
CA SER A 17 1.98 -14.12 -12.20
C SER A 17 1.28 -15.35 -12.77
N PRO A 18 -0.01 -15.54 -12.48
CA PRO A 18 -0.80 -16.63 -13.04
C PRO A 18 -0.75 -16.63 -14.57
N GLU A 19 -0.55 -17.80 -15.17
CA GLU A 19 -0.50 -17.96 -16.62
C GLU A 19 -1.92 -17.82 -17.25
N SER A 20 -2.93 -18.19 -16.48
CA SER A 20 -4.33 -18.15 -16.92
C SER A 20 -5.18 -17.29 -15.97
N PRO A 21 -5.77 -16.17 -16.45
CA PRO A 21 -6.72 -15.37 -15.67
C PRO A 21 -7.89 -16.20 -15.13
N LEU A 22 -8.38 -17.17 -15.93
CA LEU A 22 -9.47 -18.06 -15.53
C LEU A 22 -9.08 -18.99 -14.37
N GLU A 23 -7.87 -19.56 -14.39
CA GLU A 23 -7.36 -20.39 -13.30
C GLU A 23 -7.18 -19.56 -12.02
N PHE A 24 -6.65 -18.35 -12.15
CA PHE A 24 -6.53 -17.43 -11.03
C PHE A 24 -7.90 -17.14 -10.40
N TYR A 25 -8.88 -16.83 -11.23
CA TYR A 25 -10.25 -16.58 -10.76
C TYR A 25 -10.82 -17.81 -10.05
N ARG A 26 -10.70 -19.00 -10.65
CA ARG A 26 -11.26 -20.26 -10.09
C ARG A 26 -10.59 -20.68 -8.79
N ASN A 27 -9.26 -20.58 -8.72
CA ASN A 27 -8.48 -21.17 -7.63
C ASN A 27 -8.34 -20.24 -6.43
N TRP A 28 -8.45 -18.93 -6.64
CA TRP A 28 -8.16 -17.94 -5.62
C TRP A 28 -9.33 -17.00 -5.36
N ILE A 29 -9.81 -16.29 -6.38
CA ILE A 29 -10.85 -15.27 -6.21
C ILE A 29 -12.18 -15.89 -5.79
N SER A 30 -12.65 -16.91 -6.51
CA SER A 30 -13.96 -17.56 -6.22
C SER A 30 -14.05 -18.19 -4.83
N PHE A 31 -12.91 -18.52 -4.23
CA PHE A 31 -12.83 -19.09 -2.89
C PHE A 31 -12.40 -18.07 -1.82
N ASN A 32 -12.24 -16.79 -2.18
CA ASN A 32 -11.71 -15.75 -1.29
C ASN A 32 -10.40 -16.17 -0.59
N ARG A 33 -9.50 -16.82 -1.33
CA ARG A 33 -8.22 -17.28 -0.80
C ARG A 33 -7.15 -16.22 -0.98
N PRO A 34 -6.43 -15.84 0.08
CA PRO A 34 -5.28 -14.96 -0.06
C PRO A 34 -4.14 -15.67 -0.80
N LEU A 35 -3.34 -14.90 -1.55
CA LEU A 35 -2.21 -15.40 -2.33
C LEU A 35 -1.08 -14.38 -2.33
N ILE A 36 0.15 -14.85 -2.21
CA ILE A 36 1.35 -14.04 -2.44
C ILE A 36 1.95 -14.41 -3.80
N ILE A 37 2.10 -13.42 -4.68
CA ILE A 37 2.76 -13.59 -5.98
C ILE A 37 4.11 -12.86 -5.91
N ARG A 38 5.22 -13.61 -5.84
CA ARG A 38 6.56 -13.08 -5.52
C ARG A 38 7.09 -12.09 -6.57
N ASN A 39 6.94 -12.39 -7.84
CA ASN A 39 7.51 -11.63 -8.94
C ASN A 39 6.49 -10.83 -9.75
N ALA A 40 5.26 -10.63 -9.24
CA ALA A 40 4.17 -9.97 -9.96
C ALA A 40 4.56 -8.59 -10.54
N ILE A 41 5.34 -7.82 -9.80
CA ILE A 41 5.75 -6.46 -10.16
C ILE A 41 7.26 -6.31 -10.40
N SER A 42 7.97 -7.41 -10.66
CA SER A 42 9.44 -7.37 -10.85
C SER A 42 9.88 -6.46 -12.00
N HIS A 43 9.02 -6.28 -12.99
CA HIS A 43 9.24 -5.44 -14.18
C HIS A 43 8.87 -3.96 -13.98
N TRP A 44 8.30 -3.59 -12.84
CA TRP A 44 7.94 -2.20 -12.57
C TRP A 44 9.19 -1.37 -12.26
N PRO A 45 9.38 -0.22 -12.93
CA PRO A 45 10.45 0.73 -12.57
C PRO A 45 10.40 1.14 -11.10
N ALA A 46 9.20 1.27 -10.52
CA ALA A 46 8.98 1.60 -9.12
C ALA A 46 9.77 0.71 -8.16
N LYS A 47 9.88 -0.60 -8.44
CA LYS A 47 10.59 -1.56 -7.58
C LYS A 47 12.04 -1.18 -7.28
N GLN A 48 12.71 -0.53 -8.22
CA GLN A 48 14.08 -0.05 -8.06
C GLN A 48 14.15 1.42 -7.69
N LYS A 49 13.37 2.26 -8.37
CA LYS A 49 13.46 3.72 -8.25
C LYS A 49 12.93 4.23 -6.90
N TRP A 50 11.84 3.65 -6.39
CA TRP A 50 11.20 4.11 -5.16
C TRP A 50 11.93 3.69 -3.88
N GLN A 51 13.00 2.93 -4.00
CA GLN A 51 13.94 2.67 -2.90
C GLN A 51 14.81 3.90 -2.58
N ASN A 52 14.80 4.91 -3.44
CA ASN A 52 15.59 6.12 -3.30
C ASN A 52 14.66 7.33 -3.11
N ASN A 53 14.62 7.87 -1.90
CA ASN A 53 13.80 9.03 -1.56
C ASN A 53 14.19 10.28 -2.36
N GLN A 54 15.46 10.43 -2.72
CA GLN A 54 15.89 11.54 -3.59
C GLN A 54 15.27 11.45 -5.00
N TYR A 55 15.08 10.24 -5.52
CA TYR A 55 14.34 10.06 -6.76
C TYR A 55 12.89 10.54 -6.63
N LEU A 56 12.22 10.19 -5.53
CA LEU A 56 10.85 10.62 -5.28
C LEU A 56 10.73 12.14 -5.17
N LEU A 57 11.67 12.80 -4.47
CA LEU A 57 11.74 14.25 -4.36
C LEU A 57 12.05 14.95 -5.70
N GLN A 58 12.79 14.31 -6.60
CA GLN A 58 13.05 14.85 -7.94
C GLN A 58 11.88 14.64 -8.88
N LYS A 59 11.16 13.54 -8.73
CA LYS A 59 10.04 13.17 -9.61
C LYS A 59 8.77 13.93 -9.23
N CYS A 60 8.51 14.10 -7.93
CA CYS A 60 7.41 14.89 -7.39
C CYS A 60 7.93 16.28 -6.97
N ASP A 61 7.06 17.29 -6.96
CA ASP A 61 7.41 18.60 -6.41
C ASP A 61 7.67 18.47 -4.89
N PRO A 62 8.90 18.79 -4.39
CA PRO A 62 9.20 18.71 -2.96
C PRO A 62 8.30 19.59 -2.08
N LYS A 63 7.77 20.69 -2.64
CA LYS A 63 6.86 21.62 -1.97
C LYS A 63 5.39 21.22 -2.07
N LYS A 64 5.08 20.14 -2.79
CA LYS A 64 3.72 19.61 -2.87
C LYS A 64 3.21 19.31 -1.46
N ILE A 65 2.03 19.83 -1.13
CA ILE A 65 1.40 19.52 0.15
C ILE A 65 0.78 18.13 0.08
N VAL A 66 1.19 17.29 1.03
CA VAL A 66 0.66 15.94 1.21
C VAL A 66 -0.07 15.86 2.54
N LYS A 67 -1.12 15.07 2.59
CA LYS A 67 -1.83 14.78 3.82
C LYS A 67 -1.24 13.51 4.45
N VAL A 68 -0.80 13.64 5.70
CA VAL A 68 -0.07 12.62 6.45
C VAL A 68 -0.88 12.22 7.68
N SER A 69 -1.06 10.93 7.87
CA SER A 69 -1.57 10.36 9.11
C SER A 69 -0.48 10.32 10.16
N VAL A 70 -0.75 10.85 11.34
CA VAL A 70 0.18 10.89 12.47
C VAL A 70 -0.40 10.08 13.62
N THR A 71 0.36 9.09 14.09
CA THR A 71 -0.07 8.18 15.15
C THR A 71 1.03 7.97 16.18
N PRO A 72 0.68 7.66 17.44
CA PRO A 72 1.69 7.45 18.48
C PRO A 72 2.44 6.11 18.35
N ASN A 73 1.90 5.15 17.60
CA ASN A 73 2.39 3.77 17.58
C ASN A 73 2.42 3.10 16.19
N GLY A 74 2.12 3.84 15.13
CA GLY A 74 2.12 3.33 13.76
C GLY A 74 0.80 2.71 13.28
N TYR A 75 -0.17 2.51 14.17
CA TYR A 75 -1.47 1.96 13.80
C TYR A 75 -2.42 3.09 13.43
N ALA A 76 -2.79 3.16 12.18
CA ALA A 76 -3.96 3.93 11.73
C ALA A 76 -5.20 3.03 11.86
N ASP A 77 -6.36 3.63 12.16
CA ASP A 77 -7.60 2.88 12.35
C ASP A 77 -7.46 1.80 13.44
N ALA A 78 -7.21 2.24 14.66
CA ALA A 78 -6.94 1.38 15.80
C ALA A 78 -8.04 1.46 16.86
N ILE A 79 -8.02 0.50 17.77
CA ILE A 79 -8.83 0.53 18.99
C ILE A 79 -7.94 1.06 20.13
N ASP A 80 -8.38 2.10 20.83
CA ASP A 80 -7.69 2.65 21.99
C ASP A 80 -7.80 1.73 23.24
N THR A 81 -7.14 2.10 24.30
CA THR A 81 -7.16 1.35 25.57
C THR A 81 -8.53 1.28 26.23
N ASN A 82 -9.47 2.14 25.82
CA ASN A 82 -10.85 2.17 26.32
C ASN A 82 -11.83 1.39 25.43
N GLY A 83 -11.33 0.79 24.35
CA GLY A 83 -12.15 0.05 23.39
C GLY A 83 -12.82 0.92 22.33
N ASN A 84 -12.45 2.20 22.18
CA ASN A 84 -13.00 3.07 21.17
C ASN A 84 -12.19 2.96 19.88
N PHE A 85 -12.88 2.96 18.74
CA PHE A 85 -12.24 3.11 17.46
C PHE A 85 -11.72 4.55 17.30
N VAL A 86 -10.45 4.69 16.98
CA VAL A 86 -9.78 5.98 16.80
C VAL A 86 -9.14 6.05 15.41
N MET A 87 -9.34 7.18 14.75
CA MET A 87 -8.68 7.51 13.50
C MET A 87 -7.36 8.24 13.77
N PRO A 88 -6.39 8.17 12.86
CA PRO A 88 -5.15 8.92 12.96
C PRO A 88 -5.43 10.43 12.92
N HIS A 89 -4.59 11.21 13.58
CA HIS A 89 -4.54 12.64 13.35
C HIS A 89 -4.00 12.92 11.95
N GLU A 90 -4.65 13.81 11.21
CA GLU A 90 -4.19 14.16 9.86
C GLU A 90 -3.54 15.55 9.85
N GLU A 91 -2.33 15.63 9.32
CA GLU A 91 -1.56 16.86 9.14
C GLU A 91 -1.26 17.10 7.67
N ASN A 92 -1.18 18.37 7.29
CA ASN A 92 -0.71 18.78 5.97
C ASN A 92 0.72 19.28 6.10
N MET A 93 1.61 18.72 5.29
CA MET A 93 3.03 19.15 5.25
C MET A 93 3.56 19.05 3.83
N SER A 94 4.72 19.63 3.56
CA SER A 94 5.37 19.45 2.27
C SER A 94 5.88 18.01 2.11
N PHE A 95 5.98 17.53 0.88
CA PHE A 95 6.50 16.18 0.62
C PHE A 95 7.95 16.04 1.07
N GLU A 96 8.76 17.11 0.94
CA GLU A 96 10.13 17.16 1.43
C GLU A 96 10.19 17.01 2.97
N GLU A 97 9.33 17.72 3.70
CA GLU A 97 9.23 17.62 5.14
C GLU A 97 8.83 16.20 5.59
N PHE A 98 7.85 15.62 4.93
CA PHE A 98 7.45 14.22 5.18
C PHE A 98 8.62 13.25 4.96
N ILE A 99 9.33 13.35 3.83
CA ILE A 99 10.50 12.52 3.55
C ILE A 99 11.58 12.70 4.63
N HIS A 100 11.85 13.94 5.04
CA HIS A 100 12.81 14.20 6.10
C HIS A 100 12.44 13.51 7.42
N ILE A 101 11.17 13.56 7.81
CA ILE A 101 10.66 12.93 9.04
C ILE A 101 10.81 11.40 8.99
N ILE A 102 10.46 10.75 7.88
CA ILE A 102 10.57 9.29 7.79
C ILE A 102 12.02 8.81 7.69
N GLU A 103 12.94 9.62 7.18
CA GLU A 103 14.38 9.34 7.19
C GLU A 103 15.01 9.56 8.57
N ASN A 104 14.45 10.46 9.38
CA ASN A 104 14.93 10.83 10.71
C ASN A 104 13.86 10.61 11.79
N PRO A 105 13.47 9.37 12.08
CA PRO A 105 12.34 9.09 12.99
C PRO A 105 12.52 9.61 14.42
N SER A 106 13.75 9.90 14.84
CA SER A 106 14.06 10.54 16.13
C SER A 106 13.47 11.95 16.26
N ASP A 107 13.32 12.65 15.14
CA ASP A 107 12.86 14.05 15.12
C ASP A 107 11.35 14.17 15.30
N SER A 108 10.63 13.05 15.21
CA SER A 108 9.16 12.98 15.31
C SER A 108 8.62 12.86 16.75
N ASN A 109 9.46 12.99 17.79
CA ASN A 109 9.08 12.76 19.19
C ASN A 109 8.35 11.40 19.43
N GLY A 110 8.73 10.39 18.67
CA GLY A 110 8.14 9.04 18.74
C GLY A 110 6.89 8.84 17.87
N ALA A 111 6.29 9.91 17.34
CA ALA A 111 5.14 9.77 16.43
C ALA A 111 5.53 9.09 15.12
N VAL A 112 4.59 8.36 14.53
CA VAL A 112 4.76 7.66 13.26
C VAL A 112 3.96 8.40 12.19
N HIS A 113 4.64 8.78 11.11
CA HIS A 113 4.07 9.51 10.00
C HIS A 113 3.86 8.59 8.81
N TYR A 114 2.68 8.64 8.21
CA TYR A 114 2.28 7.72 7.17
C TYR A 114 1.36 8.39 6.14
N ILE A 115 1.77 8.41 4.87
CA ILE A 115 0.86 8.72 3.76
C ILE A 115 0.00 7.49 3.53
N GLN A 116 -1.27 7.56 3.94
CA GLN A 116 -2.27 6.52 3.77
C GLN A 116 -3.57 7.16 3.35
N ARG A 117 -3.96 7.01 2.10
CA ARG A 117 -5.19 7.59 1.56
C ARG A 117 -6.06 6.52 0.93
N GLN A 118 -7.36 6.64 1.15
CA GLN A 118 -8.34 5.69 0.64
C GLN A 118 -8.74 5.93 -0.83
N ASN A 119 -8.52 7.13 -1.37
CA ASN A 119 -9.04 7.56 -2.66
C ASN A 119 -7.91 7.71 -3.67
N SER A 120 -7.73 6.81 -4.60
CA SER A 120 -6.87 6.93 -5.81
C SER A 120 -5.77 8.01 -5.77
N ASN A 121 -5.12 8.17 -4.60
CA ASN A 121 -4.18 9.26 -4.36
C ASN A 121 -2.93 9.17 -5.26
N LEU A 122 -2.58 7.99 -5.74
CA LEU A 122 -1.48 7.89 -6.69
C LEU A 122 -1.78 8.67 -7.98
N SER A 123 -2.94 8.42 -8.59
CA SER A 123 -3.30 9.08 -9.84
C SER A 123 -3.75 10.54 -9.68
N GLN A 124 -4.28 10.91 -8.51
CA GLN A 124 -4.82 12.25 -8.27
C GLN A 124 -3.82 13.20 -7.60
N GLU A 125 -3.08 12.70 -6.62
CA GLU A 125 -2.17 13.53 -5.82
C GLU A 125 -0.70 13.38 -6.26
N MET A 126 -0.32 12.21 -6.81
CA MET A 126 1.05 11.90 -7.23
C MET A 126 1.12 11.34 -8.66
N PRO A 127 0.45 11.99 -9.65
CA PRO A 127 0.38 11.47 -11.02
C PRO A 127 1.75 11.28 -11.67
N GLU A 128 2.77 12.02 -11.22
CA GLU A 128 4.14 11.92 -11.69
C GLU A 128 4.74 10.51 -11.48
N LEU A 129 4.24 9.78 -10.49
CA LEU A 129 4.70 8.43 -10.16
C LEU A 129 4.03 7.34 -11.00
N MET A 130 2.96 7.66 -11.74
CA MET A 130 2.25 6.69 -12.57
C MET A 130 3.12 6.06 -13.66
N ASP A 131 4.13 6.78 -14.18
CA ASP A 131 5.07 6.26 -15.19
C ASP A 131 5.91 5.08 -14.68
N ASP A 132 6.06 4.96 -13.36
CA ASP A 132 6.91 3.96 -12.73
C ASP A 132 6.19 2.65 -12.43
N ILE A 133 4.88 2.62 -12.58
CA ILE A 133 4.07 1.41 -12.47
C ILE A 133 3.59 0.95 -13.85
N LYS A 134 3.24 -0.31 -13.94
CA LYS A 134 2.69 -0.89 -15.18
C LYS A 134 1.40 -1.63 -14.85
N GLU A 135 0.55 -1.76 -15.85
CA GLU A 135 -0.66 -2.57 -15.72
C GLU A 135 -0.31 -4.03 -15.44
N LEU A 136 -1.18 -4.67 -14.69
CA LEU A 136 -1.16 -6.11 -14.44
C LEU A 136 -2.22 -6.76 -15.33
N GLU A 137 -1.87 -6.98 -16.61
CA GLU A 137 -2.79 -7.47 -17.64
C GLU A 137 -3.56 -8.72 -17.20
N TRP A 138 -2.85 -9.66 -16.57
CA TRP A 138 -3.47 -10.88 -16.06
C TRP A 138 -4.57 -10.60 -15.00
N ALA A 139 -4.39 -9.55 -14.18
CA ALA A 139 -5.39 -9.16 -13.19
C ALA A 139 -6.58 -8.47 -13.86
N LYS A 140 -6.31 -7.57 -14.81
CA LYS A 140 -7.34 -6.92 -15.62
C LYS A 140 -8.19 -7.95 -16.35
N ASP A 141 -7.57 -8.95 -16.97
CA ASP A 141 -8.28 -10.04 -17.64
C ASP A 141 -9.08 -10.90 -16.67
N ALA A 142 -8.54 -11.18 -15.48
CA ALA A 142 -9.24 -11.99 -14.48
C ALA A 142 -10.48 -11.28 -13.90
N PHE A 143 -10.41 -9.97 -13.71
CA PHE A 143 -11.51 -9.17 -13.16
C PHE A 143 -12.42 -8.57 -14.24
N GLY A 144 -12.00 -8.56 -15.50
CA GLY A 144 -12.77 -8.01 -16.62
C GLY A 144 -12.90 -6.48 -16.57
N LYS A 145 -12.06 -5.78 -15.79
CA LYS A 145 -12.09 -4.32 -15.64
C LYS A 145 -10.75 -3.76 -15.16
N GLU A 146 -10.59 -2.46 -15.34
CA GLU A 146 -9.50 -1.68 -14.75
C GLU A 146 -9.64 -1.59 -13.21
N PRO A 147 -8.54 -1.29 -12.50
CA PRO A 147 -8.61 -1.04 -11.06
C PRO A 147 -9.54 0.13 -10.74
N ASP A 148 -10.41 -0.03 -9.75
CA ASP A 148 -11.30 1.06 -9.30
C ASP A 148 -10.52 2.20 -8.64
N ALA A 149 -9.36 1.89 -8.05
CA ALA A 149 -8.49 2.86 -7.41
C ALA A 149 -7.04 2.40 -7.40
N VAL A 150 -6.12 3.34 -7.59
CA VAL A 150 -4.68 3.12 -7.42
C VAL A 150 -4.18 4.00 -6.28
N LYS A 151 -3.61 3.36 -5.25
CA LYS A 151 -3.23 4.02 -4.00
C LYS A 151 -1.71 4.04 -3.84
N PHE A 152 -1.22 5.12 -3.26
CA PHE A 152 0.16 5.27 -2.81
C PHE A 152 0.20 5.35 -1.29
N TRP A 153 0.96 4.48 -0.68
CA TRP A 153 1.18 4.45 0.75
C TRP A 153 2.67 4.48 1.03
N MET A 154 3.07 5.35 1.93
CA MET A 154 4.49 5.53 2.29
C MET A 154 4.63 5.93 3.75
N GLY A 155 5.53 5.28 4.46
CA GLY A 155 5.84 5.55 5.86
C GLY A 155 7.15 4.92 6.28
N ASP A 156 7.56 5.16 7.51
CA ASP A 156 8.69 4.45 8.09
C ASP A 156 8.32 2.99 8.47
N GLN A 157 9.31 2.21 8.88
CA GLN A 157 9.13 0.79 9.22
C GLN A 157 8.14 0.52 10.38
N ARG A 158 7.75 1.54 11.13
CA ARG A 158 6.79 1.44 12.24
C ARG A 158 5.34 1.59 11.77
N ALA A 159 5.13 2.07 10.55
CA ALA A 159 3.79 2.23 9.99
C ALA A 159 3.15 0.87 9.70
N VAL A 160 1.97 0.63 10.24
CA VAL A 160 1.24 -0.63 10.11
C VAL A 160 -0.07 -0.40 9.37
N THR A 161 -0.24 -1.13 8.28
CA THR A 161 -1.52 -1.17 7.55
C THR A 161 -2.31 -2.39 7.98
N SER A 162 -3.54 -2.18 8.44
CA SER A 162 -4.46 -3.28 8.72
C SER A 162 -4.83 -4.02 7.43
N SER A 163 -5.19 -5.30 7.54
CA SER A 163 -5.71 -6.07 6.41
C SER A 163 -6.92 -5.36 5.81
N GLN A 164 -6.92 -5.24 4.49
CA GLN A 164 -8.01 -4.63 3.71
C GLN A 164 -8.76 -5.75 2.99
N TYR A 165 -10.09 -5.73 3.06
CA TYR A 165 -10.99 -6.71 2.44
C TYR A 165 -11.73 -6.10 1.25
#